data_db674d973a1dfa4acd92c29733e0fc3a
#
_entry.id   db674d973a1dfa4acd92c29733e0fc3a
#
_cell.length_a   1.000
_cell.length_b   1.000
_cell.length_c   1.000
_cell.angle_alpha   90.00
_cell.angle_beta   90.00
_cell.angle_gamma   90.00
#
_symmetry.space_group_name_H-M   'P 1'
#
loop_
_entity.id
_entity.type
_entity.pdbx_description
1 polymer ?
#
loop_
_entity_poly.entity_id
_entity_poly.type
_entity_poly.pdbx_seq_one_letter_code
_entity_poly.pdbx_strand_id
1 'polypeptide(L)'
;MPFAVATTGVEGLETIVPIAGIADWYSQQNMQGAQRYWPKEMLNSFLAYFCSSRYNDETLTEKQREDMAAFHHEMSLQQIKGGFDYNPEFWGMGNYRLHADRIKCSALIVQGLNDENVSTKQYEMMYKSFQKAGKNVKAILHQGAHITPTMPKRYGILVDGKFYDDIINEWISHYLYGVENGAENRPAILVQMNYDQRKWETADSWETAYKMNLTCEEQGTTVIDTDWEAAGVSAENFDD
;
A
#
# COMPACT_ATOMS: atom_id res chain seq x y z
N MET A 1 -3.12 -8.19 -1.94
CA MET A 1 -3.25 -9.64 -1.69
C MET A 1 -1.91 -10.31 -1.30
N PRO A 2 -0.75 -10.11 -1.96
CA PRO A 2 0.49 -10.83 -1.58
C PRO A 2 0.91 -10.66 -0.13
N PHE A 3 0.80 -9.44 0.43
CA PHE A 3 1.11 -9.19 1.85
C PHE A 3 0.20 -9.99 2.80
N ALA A 4 -1.10 -10.08 2.50
CA ALA A 4 -2.02 -10.88 3.30
C ALA A 4 -1.59 -12.36 3.32
N VAL A 5 -1.22 -12.91 2.17
CA VAL A 5 -0.76 -14.30 2.07
C VAL A 5 0.56 -14.50 2.85
N ALA A 6 1.53 -13.60 2.70
CA ALA A 6 2.81 -13.69 3.41
C ALA A 6 2.63 -13.72 4.94
N THR A 7 1.67 -12.94 5.46
CA THR A 7 1.41 -12.85 6.90
C THR A 7 0.55 -14.00 7.47
N THR A 8 0.10 -14.94 6.64
CA THR A 8 -0.51 -16.18 7.13
C THR A 8 0.53 -17.16 7.65
N GLY A 9 1.78 -17.04 7.21
CA GLY A 9 2.86 -17.99 7.52
C GLY A 9 2.70 -19.34 6.83
N VAL A 10 1.96 -19.38 5.70
CA VAL A 10 1.74 -20.59 4.93
C VAL A 10 3.07 -21.24 4.51
N GLU A 11 3.15 -22.55 4.64
CA GLU A 11 4.32 -23.31 4.23
C GLU A 11 4.44 -23.38 2.71
N GLY A 12 5.68 -23.40 2.19
CA GLY A 12 5.96 -23.49 0.76
C GLY A 12 5.84 -22.15 -0.01
N LEU A 13 5.57 -21.05 0.70
CA LEU A 13 5.66 -19.73 0.10
C LEU A 13 7.10 -19.20 0.22
N GLU A 14 7.87 -19.30 -0.85
CA GLU A 14 9.30 -18.93 -0.87
C GLU A 14 9.49 -17.43 -1.07
N THR A 15 8.68 -16.81 -1.91
CA THR A 15 8.78 -15.38 -2.21
C THR A 15 7.48 -14.77 -2.69
N ILE A 16 7.39 -13.45 -2.60
CA ILE A 16 6.32 -12.64 -3.21
C ILE A 16 6.89 -11.44 -3.95
N VAL A 17 6.18 -10.99 -4.98
CA VAL A 17 6.47 -9.73 -5.70
C VAL A 17 5.21 -8.86 -5.66
N PRO A 18 4.97 -8.16 -4.55
CA PRO A 18 3.84 -7.25 -4.45
C PRO A 18 4.09 -5.96 -5.25
N ILE A 19 3.15 -5.62 -6.11
CA ILE A 19 3.16 -4.39 -6.90
C ILE A 19 2.00 -3.54 -6.39
N ALA A 20 2.29 -2.32 -5.91
CA ALA A 20 1.32 -1.41 -5.34
C ALA A 20 0.41 -2.07 -4.28
N GLY A 21 1.02 -2.78 -3.33
CA GLY A 21 0.31 -3.56 -2.32
C GLY A 21 -0.07 -2.74 -1.10
N ILE A 22 -1.29 -2.97 -0.59
CA ILE A 22 -1.76 -2.36 0.67
C ILE A 22 -1.26 -3.20 1.85
N ALA A 23 -0.66 -2.54 2.84
CA ALA A 23 -0.16 -3.13 4.08
C ALA A 23 -1.17 -3.03 5.23
N ASP A 24 -1.93 -1.93 5.25
CA ASP A 24 -2.87 -1.59 6.30
C ASP A 24 -4.04 -0.80 5.69
N TRP A 25 -5.20 -1.41 5.66
CA TRP A 25 -6.40 -0.81 5.07
C TRP A 25 -6.89 0.42 5.82
N TYR A 26 -6.73 0.46 7.15
CA TYR A 26 -7.08 1.66 7.89
C TYR A 26 -6.24 2.86 7.47
N SER A 27 -4.92 2.74 7.47
CA SER A 27 -4.05 3.85 7.09
C SER A 27 -4.14 4.21 5.60
N GLN A 28 -4.61 3.29 4.76
CA GLN A 28 -4.90 3.55 3.35
C GLN A 28 -6.12 4.46 3.19
N GLN A 29 -7.13 4.32 4.05
CA GLN A 29 -8.39 5.04 3.96
C GLN A 29 -8.45 6.26 4.90
N ASN A 30 -7.79 6.20 6.04
CA ASN A 30 -7.82 7.21 7.09
C ASN A 30 -6.39 7.64 7.44
N MET A 31 -5.82 8.55 6.66
CA MET A 31 -4.46 9.04 6.89
C MET A 31 -4.42 9.86 8.18
N GLN A 32 -3.85 9.27 9.24
CA GLN A 32 -3.73 9.91 10.58
C GLN A 32 -5.08 10.39 11.16
N GLY A 33 -6.15 9.63 10.91
CA GLY A 33 -7.49 9.96 11.37
C GLY A 33 -8.30 10.83 10.40
N ALA A 34 -7.66 11.43 9.40
CA ALA A 34 -8.37 12.13 8.35
C ALA A 34 -8.79 11.15 7.25
N GLN A 35 -10.09 11.10 6.98
CA GLN A 35 -10.59 10.28 5.87
C GLN A 35 -9.99 10.79 4.56
N ARG A 36 -9.39 9.88 3.81
CA ARG A 36 -8.88 10.21 2.48
C ARG A 36 -10.05 10.59 1.58
N TYR A 37 -9.97 11.78 0.99
CA TYR A 37 -10.88 12.14 -0.09
C TYR A 37 -10.53 11.31 -1.33
N TRP A 38 -11.27 10.28 -1.50
CA TRP A 38 -11.38 9.55 -2.75
C TRP A 38 -12.87 9.49 -3.05
N PRO A 39 -13.32 9.51 -4.31
CA PRO A 39 -14.75 9.56 -4.57
C PRO A 39 -15.48 8.57 -3.67
N LYS A 40 -16.38 9.11 -2.90
CA LYS A 40 -17.16 8.68 -1.71
C LYS A 40 -17.27 7.17 -1.39
N GLU A 41 -16.77 6.28 -2.23
CA GLU A 41 -17.22 4.90 -2.23
C GLU A 41 -16.11 3.90 -2.55
N MET A 42 -14.81 4.30 -2.55
CA MET A 42 -13.80 3.40 -3.10
C MET A 42 -13.69 2.09 -2.34
N LEU A 43 -13.69 2.09 -1.00
CA LEU A 43 -13.69 0.85 -0.27
C LEU A 43 -15.02 0.12 -0.46
N ASN A 44 -16.12 0.85 -0.39
CA ASN A 44 -17.46 0.30 -0.58
C ASN A 44 -17.70 -0.13 -2.03
N SER A 45 -17.35 0.71 -3.02
CA SER A 45 -17.53 0.36 -4.42
C SER A 45 -16.56 -0.72 -4.88
N PHE A 46 -15.33 -0.71 -4.39
CA PHE A 46 -14.34 -1.72 -4.75
C PHE A 46 -14.70 -3.08 -4.16
N LEU A 47 -15.09 -3.13 -2.89
CA LEU A 47 -15.53 -4.36 -2.26
C LEU A 47 -16.92 -4.75 -2.71
N ALA A 48 -17.84 -3.81 -2.93
CA ALA A 48 -19.12 -4.07 -3.57
C ALA A 48 -18.93 -4.60 -5.00
N TYR A 49 -18.00 -4.06 -5.79
CA TYR A 49 -17.68 -4.57 -7.12
C TYR A 49 -17.13 -6.00 -7.05
N PHE A 50 -16.19 -6.29 -6.17
CA PHE A 50 -15.67 -7.64 -5.99
C PHE A 50 -16.68 -8.60 -5.35
N CYS A 51 -17.55 -8.11 -4.47
CA CYS A 51 -18.63 -8.91 -3.91
C CYS A 51 -19.80 -9.05 -4.90
N SER A 52 -20.16 -7.99 -5.64
CA SER A 52 -21.29 -8.02 -6.55
C SER A 52 -21.08 -8.93 -7.76
N SER A 53 -19.83 -9.14 -8.19
CA SER A 53 -19.55 -10.17 -9.21
C SER A 53 -19.93 -11.58 -8.73
N ARG A 54 -20.02 -11.79 -7.41
CA ARG A 54 -20.48 -13.02 -6.80
C ARG A 54 -21.92 -12.97 -6.28
N TYR A 55 -22.54 -11.80 -6.17
CA TYR A 55 -23.93 -11.68 -5.74
C TYR A 55 -24.90 -12.46 -6.64
N ASN A 56 -24.57 -12.56 -7.92
CA ASN A 56 -25.31 -13.30 -8.92
C ASN A 56 -24.80 -14.75 -9.09
N ASP A 57 -23.88 -15.20 -8.25
CA ASP A 57 -23.41 -16.58 -8.27
C ASP A 57 -24.50 -17.49 -7.70
N GLU A 58 -25.06 -18.32 -8.57
CA GLU A 58 -26.16 -19.25 -8.24
C GLU A 58 -25.75 -20.32 -7.22
N THR A 59 -24.44 -20.52 -7.04
CA THR A 59 -23.89 -21.46 -6.05
C THR A 59 -23.91 -20.94 -4.62
N LEU A 60 -24.13 -19.63 -4.40
CA LEU A 60 -24.23 -19.04 -3.07
C LEU A 60 -25.58 -19.34 -2.44
N THR A 61 -25.56 -19.79 -1.19
CA THR A 61 -26.77 -19.91 -0.37
C THR A 61 -27.30 -18.52 0.00
N GLU A 62 -28.58 -18.45 0.36
CA GLU A 62 -29.21 -17.22 0.85
C GLU A 62 -28.45 -16.65 2.06
N LYS A 63 -28.09 -17.51 3.02
CA LYS A 63 -27.29 -17.11 4.19
C LYS A 63 -25.94 -16.48 3.80
N GLN A 64 -25.24 -17.02 2.81
CA GLN A 64 -23.97 -16.43 2.35
C GLN A 64 -24.17 -15.03 1.76
N ARG A 65 -25.26 -14.80 1.04
CA ARG A 65 -25.61 -13.47 0.52
C ARG A 65 -25.94 -12.48 1.64
N GLU A 66 -26.68 -12.92 2.64
CA GLU A 66 -26.99 -12.12 3.83
C GLU A 66 -25.73 -11.76 4.60
N ASP A 67 -24.82 -12.72 4.85
CA ASP A 67 -23.56 -12.51 5.53
C ASP A 67 -22.67 -11.52 4.75
N MET A 68 -22.63 -11.61 3.42
CA MET A 68 -21.91 -10.67 2.57
C MET A 68 -22.50 -9.26 2.64
N ALA A 69 -23.83 -9.13 2.65
CA ALA A 69 -24.51 -7.84 2.76
C ALA A 69 -24.28 -7.21 4.13
N ALA A 70 -24.33 -8.00 5.19
CA ALA A 70 -24.06 -7.56 6.56
C ALA A 70 -22.61 -7.07 6.72
N PHE A 71 -21.64 -7.79 6.17
CA PHE A 71 -20.23 -7.39 6.17
C PHE A 71 -20.00 -6.09 5.39
N HIS A 72 -20.63 -5.96 4.23
CA HIS A 72 -20.55 -4.74 3.42
C HIS A 72 -21.15 -3.53 4.14
N HIS A 73 -22.28 -3.73 4.83
CA HIS A 73 -22.89 -2.68 5.65
C HIS A 73 -21.98 -2.26 6.79
N GLU A 74 -21.42 -3.21 7.54
CA GLU A 74 -20.48 -2.94 8.62
C GLU A 74 -19.24 -2.18 8.13
N MET A 75 -18.68 -2.58 7.01
CA MET A 75 -17.56 -1.89 6.38
C MET A 75 -17.88 -0.43 6.05
N SER A 76 -19.08 -0.17 5.53
CA SER A 76 -19.56 1.18 5.24
C SER A 76 -19.63 2.03 6.50
N LEU A 77 -20.15 1.47 7.58
CA LEU A 77 -20.22 2.13 8.88
C LEU A 77 -18.82 2.42 9.44
N GLN A 78 -17.91 1.47 9.38
CA GLN A 78 -16.54 1.61 9.87
C GLN A 78 -15.74 2.64 9.06
N GLN A 79 -15.99 2.74 7.75
CA GLN A 79 -15.38 3.77 6.92
C GLN A 79 -15.86 5.17 7.30
N ILE A 80 -17.15 5.34 7.56
CA ILE A 80 -17.72 6.63 7.99
C ILE A 80 -17.17 7.03 9.38
N LYS A 81 -17.07 6.08 10.30
CA LYS A 81 -16.58 6.31 11.66
C LYS A 81 -15.06 6.44 11.77
N GLY A 82 -14.32 5.92 10.81
CA GLY A 82 -12.90 5.61 10.92
C GLY A 82 -11.98 6.75 11.38
N GLY A 83 -12.36 8.01 11.16
CA GLY A 83 -11.60 9.17 11.63
C GLY A 83 -11.79 9.47 13.11
N PHE A 84 -12.89 9.02 13.73
CA PHE A 84 -13.31 9.39 15.07
C PHE A 84 -13.36 8.21 16.05
N ASP A 85 -13.61 7.01 15.53
CA ASP A 85 -13.84 5.81 16.32
C ASP A 85 -13.14 4.61 15.63
N TYR A 86 -11.86 4.44 15.97
CA TYR A 86 -11.08 3.32 15.45
C TYR A 86 -11.51 2.02 16.10
N ASN A 87 -12.05 1.12 15.30
CA ASN A 87 -12.38 -0.25 15.72
C ASN A 87 -11.19 -1.19 15.42
N PRO A 88 -10.40 -1.59 16.45
CA PRO A 88 -9.21 -2.43 16.24
C PRO A 88 -9.55 -3.85 15.80
N GLU A 89 -10.74 -4.36 16.16
CA GLU A 89 -11.19 -5.69 15.76
C GLU A 89 -11.50 -5.73 14.27
N PHE A 90 -12.23 -4.74 13.77
CA PHE A 90 -12.55 -4.64 12.34
C PHE A 90 -11.32 -4.29 11.49
N TRP A 91 -10.64 -3.20 11.82
CA TRP A 91 -9.49 -2.74 11.03
C TRP A 91 -8.26 -3.61 11.18
N GLY A 92 -8.15 -4.34 12.31
CA GLY A 92 -7.09 -5.30 12.56
C GLY A 92 -7.07 -6.44 11.53
N MET A 93 -8.22 -6.84 11.00
CA MET A 93 -8.30 -7.85 9.93
C MET A 93 -7.54 -7.45 8.66
N GLY A 94 -7.49 -6.16 8.37
CA GLY A 94 -6.81 -5.59 7.21
C GLY A 94 -5.44 -4.97 7.50
N ASN A 95 -4.93 -5.11 8.73
CA ASN A 95 -3.60 -4.64 9.10
C ASN A 95 -2.61 -5.81 9.13
N TYR A 96 -2.00 -6.08 7.99
CA TYR A 96 -1.09 -7.23 7.83
C TYR A 96 0.18 -7.11 8.66
N ARG A 97 0.57 -5.90 9.09
CA ARG A 97 1.72 -5.64 9.95
C ARG A 97 1.61 -6.31 11.33
N LEU A 98 0.38 -6.51 11.82
CA LEU A 98 0.12 -7.17 13.11
C LEU A 98 0.58 -8.63 13.13
N HIS A 99 0.77 -9.23 11.97
CA HIS A 99 1.18 -10.61 11.79
C HIS A 99 2.54 -10.75 11.10
N ALA A 100 3.39 -9.73 11.21
CA ALA A 100 4.73 -9.73 10.61
C ALA A 100 5.62 -10.86 11.14
N ASP A 101 5.42 -11.29 12.38
CA ASP A 101 6.10 -12.42 13.02
C ASP A 101 5.88 -13.77 12.32
N ARG A 102 4.83 -13.87 11.50
CA ARG A 102 4.50 -15.09 10.75
C ARG A 102 5.15 -15.14 9.37
N ILE A 103 5.77 -14.05 8.91
CA ILE A 103 6.36 -13.98 7.58
C ILE A 103 7.53 -14.98 7.47
N LYS A 104 7.46 -15.90 6.51
CA LYS A 104 8.48 -16.91 6.23
C LYS A 104 9.21 -16.70 4.90
N CYS A 105 8.59 -16.01 3.97
CA CYS A 105 9.08 -15.79 2.60
C CYS A 105 9.91 -14.51 2.46
N SER A 106 10.62 -14.39 1.34
CA SER A 106 11.26 -13.15 0.88
C SER A 106 10.30 -12.27 0.12
N ALA A 107 10.69 -11.01 -0.17
CA ALA A 107 9.87 -10.13 -0.99
C ALA A 107 10.68 -9.19 -1.87
N LEU A 108 10.23 -8.98 -3.11
CA LEU A 108 10.64 -7.87 -3.97
C LEU A 108 9.43 -6.92 -4.11
N ILE A 109 9.43 -5.84 -3.33
CA ILE A 109 8.32 -4.88 -3.30
C ILE A 109 8.50 -3.87 -4.43
N VAL A 110 7.45 -3.62 -5.20
CA VAL A 110 7.45 -2.65 -6.29
C VAL A 110 6.37 -1.60 -6.05
N GLN A 111 6.75 -0.31 -6.08
CA GLN A 111 5.82 0.77 -5.79
C GLN A 111 6.06 1.98 -6.70
N GLY A 112 4.98 2.53 -7.24
CA GLY A 112 4.98 3.84 -7.89
C GLY A 112 5.02 4.97 -6.87
N LEU A 113 5.96 5.91 -7.02
CA LEU A 113 6.08 7.06 -6.12
C LEU A 113 4.99 8.11 -6.36
N ASN A 114 4.37 8.10 -7.56
CA ASN A 114 3.23 8.94 -7.90
C ASN A 114 1.92 8.13 -7.91
N ASP A 115 1.85 7.07 -7.09
CA ASP A 115 0.65 6.24 -6.98
C ASP A 115 -0.43 7.00 -6.18
N GLU A 116 -1.44 7.47 -6.90
CA GLU A 116 -2.60 8.14 -6.34
C GLU A 116 -3.62 7.17 -5.72
N ASN A 117 -3.51 5.89 -6.05
CA ASN A 117 -4.40 4.85 -5.55
C ASN A 117 -3.88 4.26 -4.23
N VAL A 118 -2.68 3.68 -4.26
CA VAL A 118 -2.06 3.09 -3.07
C VAL A 118 -0.94 3.99 -2.57
N SER A 119 -1.13 4.56 -1.40
CA SER A 119 -0.15 5.43 -0.76
C SER A 119 1.23 4.77 -0.67
N THR A 120 2.28 5.51 -1.01
CA THR A 120 3.68 5.05 -0.93
C THR A 120 4.07 4.57 0.47
N LYS A 121 3.44 5.08 1.52
CA LYS A 121 3.62 4.62 2.90
C LYS A 121 3.34 3.11 3.08
N GLN A 122 2.49 2.54 2.22
CA GLN A 122 2.10 1.13 2.32
C GLN A 122 3.30 0.19 2.07
N TYR A 123 4.16 0.51 1.08
CA TYR A 123 5.35 -0.30 0.84
C TYR A 123 6.32 -0.23 2.02
N GLU A 124 6.55 0.97 2.58
CA GLU A 124 7.46 1.16 3.71
C GLU A 124 7.06 0.32 4.92
N MET A 125 5.76 0.32 5.24
CA MET A 125 5.23 -0.45 6.35
C MET A 125 5.49 -1.96 6.20
N MET A 126 5.29 -2.51 5.00
CA MET A 126 5.59 -3.93 4.76
C MET A 126 7.08 -4.18 4.64
N TYR A 127 7.85 -3.30 4.01
CA TYR A 127 9.29 -3.42 3.94
C TYR A 127 9.90 -3.58 5.36
N LYS A 128 9.50 -2.69 6.29
CA LYS A 128 9.92 -2.77 7.70
C LYS A 128 9.43 -4.06 8.39
N SER A 129 8.25 -4.55 8.03
CA SER A 129 7.71 -5.81 8.58
C SER A 129 8.55 -7.02 8.15
N PHE A 130 8.97 -7.09 6.89
CA PHE A 130 9.88 -8.14 6.39
C PHE A 130 11.26 -8.05 7.04
N GLN A 131 11.82 -6.83 7.19
CA GLN A 131 13.09 -6.64 7.89
C GLN A 131 12.98 -7.11 9.34
N LYS A 132 11.92 -6.76 10.06
CA LYS A 132 11.67 -7.19 11.44
C LYS A 132 11.56 -8.72 11.55
N ALA A 133 10.99 -9.37 10.54
CA ALA A 133 10.91 -10.82 10.44
C ALA A 133 12.25 -11.49 10.06
N GLY A 134 13.32 -10.71 9.83
CA GLY A 134 14.62 -11.21 9.42
C GLY A 134 14.63 -11.82 8.01
N LYS A 135 13.70 -11.39 7.14
CA LYS A 135 13.59 -11.92 5.78
C LYS A 135 14.24 -10.99 4.76
N ASN A 136 14.77 -11.59 3.69
CA ASN A 136 15.32 -10.79 2.60
C ASN A 136 14.19 -10.03 1.91
N VAL A 137 14.32 -8.70 1.91
CA VAL A 137 13.37 -7.81 1.25
C VAL A 137 14.12 -6.75 0.46
N LYS A 138 13.67 -6.54 -0.76
CA LYS A 138 14.16 -5.50 -1.66
C LYS A 138 13.00 -4.64 -2.15
N ALA A 139 13.30 -3.42 -2.55
CA ALA A 139 12.29 -2.52 -3.10
C ALA A 139 12.75 -1.87 -4.40
N ILE A 140 11.82 -1.73 -5.35
CA ILE A 140 11.95 -0.94 -6.57
C ILE A 140 10.91 0.16 -6.53
N LEU A 141 11.35 1.40 -6.43
CA LEU A 141 10.50 2.59 -6.35
C LEU A 141 10.63 3.38 -7.65
N HIS A 142 9.57 3.41 -8.44
CA HIS A 142 9.56 4.05 -9.76
C HIS A 142 8.67 5.29 -9.79
N GLN A 143 8.90 6.20 -10.76
CA GLN A 143 8.13 7.44 -10.89
C GLN A 143 6.76 7.27 -11.57
N GLY A 144 6.31 6.03 -11.77
CA GLY A 144 4.96 5.75 -12.26
C GLY A 144 3.89 5.90 -11.18
N ALA A 145 2.64 5.82 -11.63
CA ALA A 145 1.45 5.78 -10.79
C ALA A 145 1.11 4.33 -10.37
N HIS A 146 -0.18 3.99 -10.23
CA HIS A 146 -0.69 2.66 -9.86
C HIS A 146 -0.58 1.68 -11.04
N ILE A 147 0.64 1.40 -11.47
CA ILE A 147 0.93 0.51 -12.60
C ILE A 147 2.12 -0.38 -12.31
N THR A 148 2.22 -1.47 -13.08
CA THR A 148 3.45 -2.23 -13.13
C THR A 148 4.49 -1.48 -13.98
N PRO A 149 5.78 -1.57 -13.67
CA PRO A 149 6.83 -0.98 -14.52
C PRO A 149 6.96 -1.59 -15.92
N THR A 150 6.15 -2.59 -16.27
CA THR A 150 6.10 -3.20 -17.60
C THR A 150 5.37 -2.35 -18.63
N MET A 151 4.45 -1.48 -18.19
CA MET A 151 3.67 -0.62 -19.09
C MET A 151 4.44 0.65 -19.44
N PRO A 152 4.43 1.12 -20.67
CA PRO A 152 3.79 0.57 -21.88
C PRO A 152 4.73 -0.32 -22.74
N LYS A 153 5.86 -0.73 -22.25
CA LYS A 153 6.89 -1.47 -23.02
C LYS A 153 6.80 -2.97 -22.77
N ARG A 154 7.10 -3.76 -23.81
CA ARG A 154 6.99 -5.23 -23.77
C ARG A 154 7.86 -5.89 -22.69
N TYR A 155 9.04 -5.32 -22.38
CA TYR A 155 10.00 -5.87 -21.42
C TYR A 155 10.13 -4.97 -20.17
N GLY A 156 9.16 -4.10 -19.94
CA GLY A 156 9.22 -3.15 -18.86
C GLY A 156 10.18 -2.00 -19.09
N ILE A 157 10.36 -1.20 -18.07
CA ILE A 157 11.33 -0.11 -18.04
C ILE A 157 12.74 -0.66 -17.74
N LEU A 158 13.76 0.12 -18.07
CA LEU A 158 15.11 -0.13 -17.59
C LEU A 158 15.20 0.35 -16.13
N VAL A 159 15.48 -0.58 -15.25
CA VAL A 159 15.74 -0.34 -13.83
C VAL A 159 17.25 -0.50 -13.64
N ASP A 160 17.94 0.61 -13.46
CA ASP A 160 19.41 0.64 -13.32
C ASP A 160 20.15 -0.17 -14.43
N GLY A 161 19.76 0.06 -15.67
CA GLY A 161 20.36 -0.57 -16.85
C GLY A 161 19.87 -2.00 -17.19
N LYS A 162 19.00 -2.59 -16.37
CA LYS A 162 18.42 -3.92 -16.61
C LYS A 162 16.91 -3.81 -16.83
N PHE A 163 16.35 -4.60 -17.73
CA PHE A 163 14.90 -4.64 -17.89
C PHE A 163 14.19 -5.17 -16.63
N TYR A 164 13.06 -4.56 -16.29
CA TYR A 164 12.26 -4.96 -15.14
C TYR A 164 11.87 -6.44 -15.18
N ASP A 165 11.46 -6.95 -16.35
CA ASP A 165 11.06 -8.34 -16.50
C ASP A 165 12.22 -9.32 -16.25
N ASP A 166 13.46 -8.94 -16.61
CA ASP A 166 14.65 -9.74 -16.30
C ASP A 166 14.91 -9.77 -14.79
N ILE A 167 14.70 -8.65 -14.10
CA ILE A 167 14.84 -8.57 -12.65
C ILE A 167 13.85 -9.48 -11.95
N ILE A 168 12.58 -9.46 -12.39
CA ILE A 168 11.55 -10.35 -11.85
C ILE A 168 11.87 -11.82 -12.13
N ASN A 169 12.30 -12.13 -13.35
CA ASN A 169 12.69 -13.50 -13.71
C ASN A 169 13.87 -14.00 -12.88
N GLU A 170 14.90 -13.19 -12.66
CA GLU A 170 16.02 -13.53 -11.78
C GLU A 170 15.58 -13.76 -10.35
N TRP A 171 14.72 -12.87 -9.80
CA TRP A 171 14.18 -13.00 -8.45
C TRP A 171 13.40 -14.30 -8.27
N ILE A 172 12.47 -14.57 -9.17
CA ILE A 172 11.64 -15.79 -9.15
C ILE A 172 12.51 -17.05 -9.34
N SER A 173 13.47 -17.02 -10.28
CA SER A 173 14.35 -18.16 -10.55
C SER A 173 15.24 -18.49 -9.35
N HIS A 174 15.73 -17.48 -8.64
CA HIS A 174 16.51 -17.68 -7.43
C HIS A 174 15.70 -18.39 -6.36
N TYR A 175 14.54 -17.81 -5.99
CA TYR A 175 13.76 -18.30 -4.83
C TYR A 175 12.96 -19.57 -5.10
N LEU A 176 12.50 -19.81 -6.34
CA LEU A 176 11.69 -21.00 -6.64
C LEU A 176 12.53 -22.16 -7.19
N TYR A 177 13.63 -21.87 -7.87
CA TYR A 177 14.44 -22.92 -8.53
C TYR A 177 15.87 -23.01 -8.01
N GLY A 178 16.24 -22.19 -7.02
CA GLY A 178 17.58 -22.18 -6.42
C GLY A 178 18.69 -21.74 -7.39
N VAL A 179 18.36 -20.92 -8.40
CA VAL A 179 19.37 -20.44 -9.35
C VAL A 179 20.28 -19.42 -8.65
N GLU A 180 21.57 -19.71 -8.64
CA GLU A 180 22.61 -18.81 -8.11
C GLU A 180 22.88 -17.67 -9.11
N ASN A 181 22.09 -16.60 -9.05
CA ASN A 181 22.15 -15.45 -9.95
C ASN A 181 22.38 -14.11 -9.25
N GLY A 182 22.57 -14.13 -7.93
CA GLY A 182 22.82 -12.94 -7.12
C GLY A 182 21.60 -12.05 -6.86
N ALA A 183 20.39 -12.53 -7.13
CA ALA A 183 19.15 -11.75 -6.91
C ALA A 183 19.00 -11.30 -5.46
N GLU A 184 19.41 -12.11 -4.50
CA GLU A 184 19.39 -11.83 -3.06
C GLU A 184 20.34 -10.70 -2.65
N ASN A 185 21.38 -10.45 -3.43
CA ASN A 185 22.42 -9.44 -3.18
C ASN A 185 22.11 -8.08 -3.82
N ARG A 186 20.94 -7.92 -4.46
CA ARG A 186 20.52 -6.62 -5.00
C ARG A 186 20.52 -5.54 -3.93
N PRO A 187 20.69 -4.27 -4.29
CA PRO A 187 20.52 -3.14 -3.36
C PRO A 187 19.22 -3.26 -2.56
N ALA A 188 19.25 -2.79 -1.33
CA ALA A 188 18.08 -2.86 -0.46
C ALA A 188 16.89 -2.11 -1.07
N ILE A 189 17.13 -0.91 -1.58
CA ILE A 189 16.13 -0.07 -2.25
C ILE A 189 16.76 0.53 -3.51
N LEU A 190 16.06 0.44 -4.62
CA LEU A 190 16.36 1.13 -5.87
C LEU A 190 15.29 2.21 -6.11
N VAL A 191 15.71 3.45 -6.28
CA VAL A 191 14.82 4.60 -6.45
C VAL A 191 15.06 5.25 -7.81
N GLN A 192 14.04 5.36 -8.62
CA GLN A 192 14.07 6.14 -9.86
C GLN A 192 13.99 7.63 -9.54
N MET A 193 14.88 8.42 -10.09
CA MET A 193 14.93 9.85 -9.80
C MET A 193 13.84 10.61 -10.57
N ASN A 194 13.25 11.62 -9.93
CA ASN A 194 12.17 12.42 -10.55
C ASN A 194 12.68 13.42 -11.59
N TYR A 195 13.91 13.92 -11.45
CA TYR A 195 14.51 14.88 -12.37
C TYR A 195 15.07 14.24 -13.65
N ASP A 196 15.41 12.96 -13.62
CA ASP A 196 15.80 12.17 -14.78
C ASP A 196 15.41 10.70 -14.56
N GLN A 197 14.31 10.28 -15.16
CA GLN A 197 13.76 8.93 -14.98
C GLN A 197 14.66 7.80 -15.55
N ARG A 198 15.77 8.12 -16.21
CA ARG A 198 16.78 7.14 -16.60
C ARG A 198 17.78 6.85 -15.48
N LYS A 199 17.82 7.72 -14.46
CA LYS A 199 18.71 7.59 -13.32
C LYS A 199 18.03 6.86 -12.18
N TRP A 200 18.79 5.97 -11.58
CA TRP A 200 18.40 5.22 -10.40
C TRP A 200 19.46 5.42 -9.33
N GLU A 201 19.02 5.52 -8.09
CA GLU A 201 19.90 5.58 -6.93
C GLU A 201 19.58 4.44 -5.98
N THR A 202 20.59 4.03 -5.23
CA THR A 202 20.47 2.98 -4.22
C THR A 202 20.39 3.60 -2.84
N ALA A 203 19.57 2.99 -1.96
CA ALA A 203 19.52 3.34 -0.56
C ALA A 203 19.48 2.07 0.30
N ASP A 204 20.12 2.13 1.46
CA ASP A 204 20.10 1.02 2.43
C ASP A 204 18.84 1.05 3.29
N SER A 205 18.25 2.23 3.45
CA SER A 205 16.99 2.44 4.16
C SER A 205 16.22 3.61 3.56
N TRP A 206 14.91 3.67 3.85
CA TRP A 206 14.08 4.83 3.50
C TRP A 206 14.17 5.96 4.53
N GLU A 207 14.84 5.74 5.64
CA GLU A 207 14.99 6.74 6.67
C GLU A 207 16.03 7.79 6.26
N THR A 208 15.69 9.06 6.44
CA THR A 208 16.63 10.16 6.20
C THR A 208 17.73 10.16 7.26
N ALA A 209 18.97 10.44 6.83
CA ALA A 209 20.09 10.62 7.74
C ALA A 209 19.95 11.86 8.65
N TYR A 210 19.11 12.80 8.26
CA TYR A 210 18.86 14.03 9.01
C TYR A 210 17.50 14.00 9.68
N LYS A 211 17.51 14.09 11.01
CA LYS A 211 16.30 14.33 11.81
C LYS A 211 16.37 15.76 12.35
N MET A 212 15.39 16.58 11.98
CA MET A 212 15.22 17.91 12.55
C MET A 212 14.03 17.83 13.53
N ASN A 213 14.29 18.19 14.78
CA ASN A 213 13.23 18.37 15.76
C ASN A 213 12.77 19.82 15.69
N LEU A 214 11.56 20.05 15.27
CA LEU A 214 10.92 21.35 15.33
C LEU A 214 10.12 21.41 16.65
N THR A 215 10.48 22.37 17.50
CA THR A 215 9.71 22.69 18.71
C THR A 215 9.03 24.03 18.49
N CYS A 216 7.73 24.08 18.79
CA CYS A 216 7.02 25.37 18.86
C CYS A 216 7.41 26.03 20.19
N GLU A 217 7.97 27.23 20.13
CA GLU A 217 8.32 28.02 21.34
C GLU A 217 7.08 28.56 22.04
N GLU A 218 6.00 28.77 21.30
CA GLU A 218 4.72 29.23 21.84
C GLU A 218 3.68 28.09 21.80
N GLN A 219 3.07 27.82 22.93
CA GLN A 219 1.89 26.96 23.01
C GLN A 219 0.65 27.85 22.85
N GLY A 220 -0.05 27.67 21.76
CA GLY A 220 -1.30 28.34 21.47
C GLY A 220 -2.36 27.35 21.00
N THR A 221 -3.61 27.66 21.28
CA THR A 221 -4.74 26.97 20.68
C THR A 221 -5.18 27.74 19.45
N THR A 222 -5.07 27.15 18.26
CA THR A 222 -5.71 27.70 17.08
C THR A 222 -7.12 27.17 17.02
N VAL A 223 -8.10 28.05 17.18
CA VAL A 223 -9.49 27.72 16.90
C VAL A 223 -9.70 27.88 15.41
N ILE A 224 -9.99 26.80 14.73
CA ILE A 224 -10.46 26.88 13.33
C ILE A 224 -11.94 27.26 13.44
N ASP A 225 -12.22 28.53 13.14
CA ASP A 225 -13.59 28.98 12.97
C ASP A 225 -14.11 28.41 11.65
N THR A 226 -15.19 27.64 11.74
CA THR A 226 -15.87 27.08 10.58
C THR A 226 -17.00 27.96 10.07
N ASP A 227 -17.06 29.22 10.52
CA ASP A 227 -17.98 30.20 9.99
C ASP A 227 -17.45 30.71 8.62
N TRP A 228 -17.75 29.94 7.60
CA TRP A 228 -17.36 30.22 6.23
C TRP A 228 -17.96 31.52 5.68
N GLU A 229 -19.15 31.92 6.16
CA GLU A 229 -19.79 33.17 5.79
C GLU A 229 -19.00 34.37 6.33
N ALA A 230 -18.54 34.29 7.57
CA ALA A 230 -17.68 35.33 8.17
C ALA A 230 -16.32 35.41 7.47
N ALA A 231 -15.81 34.31 6.93
CA ALA A 231 -14.59 34.27 6.13
C ALA A 231 -14.79 34.75 4.69
N GLY A 232 -16.01 35.07 4.29
CA GLY A 232 -16.33 35.52 2.92
C GLY A 232 -16.35 34.41 1.89
N VAL A 233 -16.40 33.15 2.33
CA VAL A 233 -16.51 31.98 1.48
C VAL A 233 -17.98 31.62 1.32
N SER A 234 -18.46 31.59 0.08
CA SER A 234 -19.82 31.14 -0.26
C SER A 234 -19.77 29.82 -1.03
N ALA A 235 -20.91 29.13 -1.10
CA ALA A 235 -21.04 27.92 -1.88
C ALA A 235 -20.73 28.12 -3.39
N GLU A 236 -20.81 29.35 -3.86
CA GLU A 236 -20.55 29.72 -5.26
C GLU A 236 -19.06 29.91 -5.57
N ASN A 237 -18.22 30.19 -4.56
CA ASN A 237 -16.79 30.42 -4.72
C ASN A 237 -15.93 29.37 -3.99
N PHE A 238 -16.53 28.24 -3.62
CA PHE A 238 -15.83 27.16 -2.94
C PHE A 238 -14.98 26.30 -3.90
N ASP A 239 -15.27 26.36 -5.20
CA ASP A 239 -14.60 25.58 -6.25
C ASP A 239 -13.51 26.39 -7.03
N ASP A 240 -13.22 27.61 -6.64
CA ASP A 240 -12.12 28.42 -7.16
C ASP A 240 -10.91 28.39 -6.23
#